data_cb2f2bbeb4ad8b40e424d365ed302247
#
_entry.id   cb2f2bbeb4ad8b40e424d365ed302247
#
_cell.length_a   1.000
_cell.length_b   1.000
_cell.length_c   1.000
_cell.angle_alpha   90.00
_cell.angle_beta   90.00
_cell.angle_gamma   90.00
#
_symmetry.space_group_name_H-M   'P 1'
#
loop_
_entity.id
_entity.type
_entity.pdbx_description
1 polymer ?
#
loop_
_entity_poly.entity_id
_entity_poly.type
_entity_poly.pdbx_seq_one_letter_code
_entity_poly.pdbx_strand_id
1 'polypeptide(L)'
;MALKLMYITDKPEVAQIAETAGVDRIFVDLEYIGKADRQGGMDTVQSRHTLDDVKRISDAITTAELLVRVNPIHDATDEYVSSEEEISTAIDNGADIVMLPFFKSVDEVKRFLSDVNKRAKTMLLLETPEAVEI
;
A
#
# COMPACT_ATOMS: atom_id res chain seq x y z
N MET A 1 -18.34 -17.21 5.45
CA MET A 1 -17.44 -16.16 4.91
C MET A 1 -16.00 -16.59 5.10
N ALA A 2 -15.25 -16.69 4.02
CA ALA A 2 -13.84 -17.04 4.10
C ALA A 2 -13.00 -15.79 4.40
N LEU A 3 -12.01 -15.96 5.26
CA LEU A 3 -11.04 -14.90 5.52
C LEU A 3 -10.13 -14.71 4.30
N LYS A 4 -9.77 -13.46 4.02
CA LYS A 4 -8.74 -13.13 3.04
C LYS A 4 -7.41 -12.99 3.76
N LEU A 5 -6.46 -13.85 3.42
CA LEU A 5 -5.13 -13.85 4.04
C LEU A 5 -4.18 -12.99 3.21
N MET A 6 -3.43 -12.13 3.90
CA MET A 6 -2.45 -11.25 3.27
C MET A 6 -1.07 -11.53 3.85
N TYR A 7 -0.05 -11.51 3.00
CA TYR A 7 1.33 -11.68 3.42
C TYR A 7 2.18 -10.52 2.90
N ILE A 8 2.91 -9.86 3.79
CA ILE A 8 3.74 -8.69 3.46
C ILE A 8 5.15 -9.13 3.09
N THR A 9 5.60 -8.78 1.89
CA THR A 9 6.96 -9.07 1.44
C THR A 9 7.32 -8.22 0.23
N ASP A 10 8.61 -7.92 0.07
CA ASP A 10 9.19 -7.32 -1.13
C ASP A 10 9.99 -8.33 -1.96
N LYS A 11 9.98 -9.60 -1.56
CA LYS A 11 10.78 -10.64 -2.19
C LYS A 11 9.92 -11.53 -3.08
N PRO A 12 10.17 -11.54 -4.40
CA PRO A 12 9.36 -12.33 -5.33
C PRO A 12 9.30 -13.82 -4.99
N GLU A 13 10.39 -14.41 -4.57
CA GLU A 13 10.45 -15.84 -4.20
C GLU A 13 9.61 -16.15 -2.97
N VAL A 14 9.55 -15.22 -2.00
CA VAL A 14 8.68 -15.36 -0.80
C VAL A 14 7.22 -15.22 -1.20
N ALA A 15 6.92 -14.27 -2.09
CA ALA A 15 5.56 -14.06 -2.61
C ALA A 15 5.04 -15.33 -3.30
N GLN A 16 5.87 -15.98 -4.09
CA GLN A 16 5.49 -17.23 -4.78
C GLN A 16 5.21 -18.37 -3.78
N ILE A 17 6.01 -18.48 -2.73
CA ILE A 17 5.79 -19.47 -1.67
C ILE A 17 4.47 -19.20 -0.95
N ALA A 18 4.22 -17.95 -0.59
CA ALA A 18 2.99 -17.54 0.09
C ALA A 18 1.76 -17.82 -0.80
N GLU A 19 1.85 -17.49 -2.08
CA GLU A 19 0.78 -17.75 -3.06
C GLU A 19 0.48 -19.24 -3.17
N THR A 20 1.51 -20.07 -3.27
CA THR A 20 1.38 -21.53 -3.33
C THR A 20 0.74 -22.07 -2.05
N ALA A 21 1.01 -21.46 -0.90
CA ALA A 21 0.44 -21.86 0.38
C ALA A 21 -1.04 -21.43 0.55
N GLY A 22 -1.60 -20.66 -0.41
CA GLY A 22 -3.01 -20.28 -0.39
C GLY A 22 -3.29 -18.88 0.09
N VAL A 23 -2.30 -18.01 0.18
CA VAL A 23 -2.49 -16.60 0.53
C VAL A 23 -3.24 -15.90 -0.59
N ASP A 24 -4.25 -15.10 -0.24
CA ASP A 24 -5.13 -14.41 -1.21
C ASP A 24 -4.49 -13.14 -1.77
N ARG A 25 -3.67 -12.46 -0.96
CA ARG A 25 -3.08 -11.18 -1.33
C ARG A 25 -1.64 -11.10 -0.88
N ILE A 26 -0.80 -10.56 -1.76
CA ILE A 26 0.58 -10.16 -1.41
C ILE A 26 0.56 -8.67 -1.17
N PHE A 27 1.16 -8.25 -0.06
CA PHE A 27 1.12 -6.88 0.44
C PHE A 27 2.50 -6.25 0.30
N VAL A 28 2.61 -5.20 -0.53
CA VAL A 28 3.82 -4.38 -0.66
C VAL A 28 3.55 -3.06 0.06
N ASP A 29 4.44 -2.71 0.98
CA ASP A 29 4.25 -1.58 1.89
C ASP A 29 5.17 -0.42 1.52
N LEU A 30 4.63 0.56 0.80
CA LEU A 30 5.37 1.77 0.43
C LEU A 30 5.32 2.84 1.52
N GLU A 31 4.53 2.64 2.58
CA GLU A 31 4.39 3.65 3.63
C GLU A 31 5.72 3.91 4.32
N TYR A 32 6.21 5.15 4.18
CA TYR A 32 7.47 5.58 4.76
C TYR A 32 7.35 6.97 5.40
N ILE A 33 6.59 7.88 4.77
CA ILE A 33 6.45 9.27 5.19
C ILE A 33 5.74 9.32 6.54
N GLY A 34 6.39 9.92 7.55
CA GLY A 34 5.86 10.06 8.90
C GLY A 34 5.92 8.80 9.76
N LYS A 35 6.27 7.64 9.18
CA LYS A 35 6.28 6.36 9.90
C LYS A 35 7.35 6.34 10.99
N ALA A 36 8.52 6.91 10.72
CA ALA A 36 9.62 6.99 11.68
C ALA A 36 9.21 7.80 12.92
N ASP A 37 8.49 8.90 12.73
CA ASP A 37 8.03 9.73 13.85
C ASP A 37 7.02 9.00 14.73
N ARG A 38 6.08 8.24 14.10
CA ARG A 38 5.08 7.48 14.84
C ARG A 38 5.67 6.31 15.61
N GLN A 39 6.79 5.76 15.15
CA GLN A 39 7.47 4.61 15.74
C GLN A 39 8.80 4.98 16.39
N GLY A 40 9.11 6.26 16.47
CA GLY A 40 10.35 6.76 17.06
C GLY A 40 10.50 6.27 18.49
N GLY A 41 11.70 5.75 18.85
CA GLY A 41 11.99 5.23 20.17
C GLY A 41 11.45 3.83 20.43
N MET A 42 10.73 3.22 19.49
CA MET A 42 10.25 1.84 19.60
C MET A 42 11.20 0.89 18.87
N ASP A 43 11.45 -0.26 19.47
CA ASP A 43 12.27 -1.31 18.87
C ASP A 43 11.41 -2.11 17.89
N THR A 44 11.07 -1.48 16.75
CA THR A 44 10.24 -2.10 15.71
C THR A 44 11.00 -2.18 14.39
N VAL A 45 10.79 -3.29 13.69
CA VAL A 45 11.33 -3.45 12.33
C VAL A 45 10.41 -2.72 11.37
N GLN A 46 10.96 -1.78 10.60
CA GLN A 46 10.23 -1.05 9.57
C GLN A 46 10.58 -1.62 8.20
N SER A 47 9.55 -2.05 7.47
CA SER A 47 9.71 -2.45 6.07
C SER A 47 9.90 -1.22 5.20
N ARG A 48 10.81 -1.31 4.22
CA ARG A 48 11.01 -0.24 3.25
C ARG A 48 10.96 -0.82 1.85
N HIS A 49 9.75 -0.93 1.32
CA HIS A 49 9.52 -1.41 -0.03
C HIS A 49 9.50 -0.23 -1.00
N THR A 50 9.73 -0.52 -2.27
CA THR A 50 9.81 0.51 -3.32
C THR A 50 8.80 0.24 -4.43
N LEU A 51 8.58 1.26 -5.28
CA LEU A 51 7.73 1.10 -6.47
C LEU A 51 8.29 0.02 -7.42
N ASP A 52 9.60 -0.16 -7.48
CA ASP A 52 10.20 -1.24 -8.26
C ASP A 52 9.87 -2.61 -7.66
N ASP A 53 9.75 -2.70 -6.33
CA ASP A 53 9.32 -3.94 -5.67
C ASP A 53 7.90 -4.32 -6.09
N VAL A 54 7.01 -3.33 -6.26
CA VAL A 54 5.64 -3.57 -6.78
C VAL A 54 5.71 -4.29 -8.12
N LYS A 55 6.54 -3.80 -9.03
CA LYS A 55 6.69 -4.40 -10.36
C LYS A 55 7.25 -5.82 -10.28
N ARG A 56 8.28 -6.03 -9.47
CA ARG A 56 8.90 -7.37 -9.32
C ARG A 56 7.93 -8.38 -8.74
N ILE A 57 7.15 -7.99 -7.73
CA ILE A 57 6.13 -8.86 -7.15
C ILE A 57 5.02 -9.14 -8.17
N SER A 58 4.54 -8.10 -8.86
CA SER A 58 3.50 -8.27 -9.89
C SER A 58 3.91 -9.28 -10.95
N ASP A 59 5.16 -9.23 -11.38
CA ASP A 59 5.68 -10.15 -12.41
C ASP A 59 5.82 -11.60 -11.88
N ALA A 60 5.92 -11.77 -10.57
CA ALA A 60 6.19 -13.08 -9.95
C ALA A 60 4.95 -13.86 -9.54
N ILE A 61 3.84 -13.17 -9.21
CA ILE A 61 2.61 -13.82 -8.74
C ILE A 61 1.62 -14.02 -9.89
N THR A 62 0.77 -15.04 -9.78
CA THR A 62 -0.20 -15.38 -10.83
C THR A 62 -1.65 -15.41 -10.36
N THR A 63 -1.92 -15.85 -9.12
CA THR A 63 -3.27 -16.05 -8.60
C THR A 63 -3.64 -15.08 -7.49
N ALA A 64 -2.66 -14.68 -6.65
CA ALA A 64 -2.90 -13.73 -5.57
C ALA A 64 -3.06 -12.31 -6.12
N GLU A 65 -3.89 -11.51 -5.46
CA GLU A 65 -3.99 -10.08 -5.76
C GLU A 65 -2.79 -9.35 -5.15
N LEU A 66 -2.32 -8.31 -5.84
CA LEU A 66 -1.26 -7.44 -5.33
C LEU A 66 -1.89 -6.23 -4.65
N LEU A 67 -1.69 -6.12 -3.34
CA LEU A 67 -2.15 -5.00 -2.54
C LEU A 67 -0.96 -4.10 -2.21
N VAL A 68 -1.09 -2.81 -2.51
CA VAL A 68 -0.03 -1.83 -2.24
C VAL A 68 -0.55 -0.77 -1.27
N ARG A 69 0.11 -0.65 -0.11
CA ARG A 69 -0.15 0.47 0.80
C ARG A 69 0.74 1.63 0.40
N VAL A 70 0.11 2.70 -0.07
CA VAL A 70 0.82 3.93 -0.44
C VAL A 70 1.08 4.78 0.80
N ASN A 71 1.83 5.87 0.65
CA ASN A 71 2.03 6.81 1.74
C ASN A 71 0.73 7.59 2.03
N PRO A 72 0.60 8.17 3.24
CA PRO A 72 -0.48 9.12 3.48
C PRO A 72 -0.49 10.21 2.42
N ILE A 73 -1.66 10.79 2.16
CA ILE A 73 -1.79 11.85 1.14
C ILE A 73 -0.78 12.96 1.40
N HIS A 74 -0.01 13.30 0.37
CA HIS A 74 1.05 14.30 0.45
C HIS A 74 1.30 14.94 -0.91
N ASP A 75 1.91 16.13 -0.87
CA ASP A 75 2.37 16.81 -2.06
C ASP A 75 3.81 16.40 -2.39
N ALA A 76 4.26 16.68 -3.61
CA ALA A 76 5.62 16.42 -4.00
C ALA A 76 6.61 17.26 -3.18
N THR A 77 7.73 16.65 -2.83
CA THR A 77 8.87 17.33 -2.17
C THR A 77 10.14 17.00 -2.93
N ASP A 78 11.28 17.53 -2.46
CA ASP A 78 12.57 17.18 -3.06
C ASP A 78 12.91 15.69 -2.89
N GLU A 79 12.35 15.05 -1.86
CA GLU A 79 12.64 13.64 -1.55
C GLU A 79 11.55 12.68 -2.04
N TYR A 80 10.31 13.15 -2.24
CA TYR A 80 9.16 12.29 -2.55
C TYR A 80 8.38 12.85 -3.72
N VAL A 81 7.93 11.95 -4.61
CA VAL A 81 6.92 12.28 -5.62
C VAL A 81 5.57 12.53 -4.93
N SER A 82 4.62 13.17 -5.63
CA SER A 82 3.29 13.41 -5.09
C SER A 82 2.51 12.11 -4.91
N SER A 83 1.45 12.14 -4.09
CA SER A 83 0.53 11.00 -3.97
C SER A 83 -0.03 10.57 -5.32
N GLU A 84 -0.41 11.52 -6.17
CA GLU A 84 -0.94 11.23 -7.50
C GLU A 84 0.06 10.41 -8.31
N GLU A 85 1.32 10.82 -8.34
CA GLU A 85 2.36 10.11 -9.08
C GLU A 85 2.67 8.74 -8.47
N GLU A 86 2.75 8.66 -7.13
CA GLU A 86 2.97 7.40 -6.43
C GLU A 86 1.87 6.39 -6.73
N ILE A 87 0.61 6.80 -6.62
CA ILE A 87 -0.54 5.95 -6.88
C ILE A 87 -0.56 5.49 -8.34
N SER A 88 -0.34 6.41 -9.27
CA SER A 88 -0.32 6.08 -10.70
C SER A 88 0.79 5.09 -11.03
N THR A 89 1.98 5.28 -10.48
CA THR A 89 3.10 4.38 -10.71
C THR A 89 2.84 3.00 -10.10
N ALA A 90 2.27 2.95 -8.89
CA ALA A 90 1.90 1.68 -8.26
C ALA A 90 0.91 0.89 -9.12
N ILE A 91 -0.11 1.55 -9.66
CA ILE A 91 -1.10 0.92 -10.54
C ILE A 91 -0.45 0.45 -11.84
N ASP A 92 0.36 1.30 -12.46
CA ASP A 92 1.06 0.95 -13.71
C ASP A 92 2.01 -0.23 -13.50
N ASN A 93 2.59 -0.37 -12.31
CA ASN A 93 3.48 -1.48 -11.96
C ASN A 93 2.75 -2.75 -11.57
N GLY A 94 1.41 -2.74 -11.48
CA GLY A 94 0.62 -3.94 -11.32
C GLY A 94 -0.22 -4.05 -10.06
N ALA A 95 -0.37 -2.97 -9.28
CA ALA A 95 -1.22 -3.01 -8.09
C ALA A 95 -2.68 -3.30 -8.47
N ASP A 96 -3.26 -4.32 -7.87
CA ASP A 96 -4.68 -4.65 -8.02
C ASP A 96 -5.54 -3.89 -7.02
N ILE A 97 -4.99 -3.65 -5.83
CA ILE A 97 -5.64 -2.95 -4.74
C ILE A 97 -4.66 -1.91 -4.20
N VAL A 98 -5.15 -0.68 -4.04
CA VAL A 98 -4.35 0.40 -3.40
C VAL A 98 -4.98 0.73 -2.06
N MET A 99 -4.16 0.74 -1.01
CA MET A 99 -4.60 1.02 0.36
C MET A 99 -4.10 2.38 0.82
N LEU A 100 -5.01 3.22 1.31
CA LEU A 100 -4.70 4.52 1.92
C LEU A 100 -4.55 4.35 3.43
N PRO A 101 -3.35 4.65 3.98
CA PRO A 101 -3.13 4.64 5.43
C PRO A 101 -3.37 6.01 6.05
N PHE A 102 -3.54 6.03 7.35
CA PHE A 102 -3.39 7.19 8.23
C PHE A 102 -4.13 8.46 7.79
N PHE A 103 -5.29 8.30 7.17
CA PHE A 103 -6.10 9.47 6.79
C PHE A 103 -6.90 10.00 7.99
N LYS A 104 -7.17 11.31 7.98
CA LYS A 104 -7.86 11.99 9.07
C LYS A 104 -9.04 12.85 8.59
N SER A 105 -9.26 12.94 7.29
CA SER A 105 -10.31 13.81 6.75
C SER A 105 -10.98 13.20 5.52
N VAL A 106 -12.20 13.65 5.27
CA VAL A 106 -12.94 13.28 4.06
C VAL A 106 -12.20 13.77 2.80
N ASP A 107 -11.56 14.94 2.87
CA ASP A 107 -10.84 15.50 1.72
C ASP A 107 -9.66 14.62 1.31
N GLU A 108 -8.93 14.04 2.28
CA GLU A 108 -7.86 13.11 1.97
C GLU A 108 -8.39 11.88 1.24
N VAL A 109 -9.51 11.33 1.69
CA VAL A 109 -10.15 10.18 1.04
C VAL A 109 -10.62 10.53 -0.38
N LYS A 110 -11.24 11.69 -0.55
CA LYS A 110 -11.67 12.16 -1.87
C LYS A 110 -10.50 12.31 -2.83
N ARG A 111 -9.40 12.89 -2.36
CA ARG A 111 -8.18 13.04 -3.15
C ARG A 111 -7.63 11.67 -3.55
N PHE A 112 -7.57 10.74 -2.60
CA PHE A 112 -7.14 9.37 -2.87
C PHE A 112 -7.98 8.70 -3.95
N LEU A 113 -9.31 8.75 -3.81
CA LEU A 113 -10.22 8.14 -4.78
C LEU A 113 -10.08 8.77 -6.17
N SER A 114 -9.88 10.09 -6.22
CA SER A 114 -9.65 10.81 -7.46
C SER A 114 -8.35 10.37 -8.13
N ASP A 115 -7.28 10.22 -7.35
CA ASP A 115 -5.97 9.81 -7.87
C ASP A 115 -6.00 8.36 -8.38
N VAL A 116 -6.72 7.47 -7.71
CA VAL A 116 -6.91 6.09 -8.18
C VAL A 116 -7.76 6.07 -9.45
N ASN A 117 -8.76 6.93 -9.52
CA ASN A 117 -9.65 7.11 -10.69
C ASN A 117 -10.19 5.78 -11.23
N LYS A 118 -10.68 4.92 -10.35
CA LYS A 118 -11.30 3.62 -10.70
C LYS A 118 -10.37 2.64 -11.45
N ARG A 119 -9.08 2.92 -11.52
CA ARG A 119 -8.12 2.05 -12.21
C ARG A 119 -7.74 0.81 -11.40
N ALA A 120 -8.01 0.81 -10.09
CA ALA A 120 -7.74 -0.30 -9.18
C ALA A 120 -8.81 -0.32 -8.10
N LYS A 121 -8.87 -1.43 -7.35
CA LYS A 121 -9.69 -1.48 -6.14
C LYS A 121 -9.06 -0.59 -5.07
N THR A 122 -9.88 -0.05 -4.20
CA THR A 122 -9.44 0.83 -3.11
C THR A 122 -9.71 0.20 -1.76
N MET A 123 -8.81 0.43 -0.81
CA MET A 123 -8.94 -0.01 0.57
C MET A 123 -8.58 1.14 1.50
N LEU A 124 -9.36 1.34 2.54
CA LEU A 124 -9.13 2.39 3.53
C LEU A 124 -8.74 1.74 4.85
N LEU A 125 -7.60 2.14 5.41
CA LEU A 125 -7.13 1.64 6.70
C LEU A 125 -7.60 2.59 7.81
N LEU A 126 -8.57 2.12 8.62
CA LEU A 126 -9.13 2.91 9.71
C LEU A 126 -8.24 2.77 10.95
N GLU A 127 -7.24 3.64 11.06
CA GLU A 127 -6.24 3.57 12.12
C GLU A 127 -6.05 4.89 12.88
N THR A 128 -6.89 5.89 12.62
CA THR A 128 -6.89 7.16 13.37
C THR A 128 -8.25 7.36 14.02
N PRO A 129 -8.32 8.09 15.18
CA PRO A 129 -9.61 8.43 15.77
C PRO A 129 -10.51 9.19 14.80
N GLU A 130 -9.93 10.12 14.03
CA GLU A 130 -10.68 10.93 13.08
C GLU A 130 -11.31 10.07 11.97
N ALA A 131 -10.61 9.02 11.51
CA ALA A 131 -11.12 8.13 10.47
C ALA A 131 -12.38 7.38 10.89
N VAL A 132 -12.52 7.09 12.17
CA VAL A 132 -13.69 6.36 12.70
C VAL A 132 -14.92 7.28 12.77
N GLU A 133 -14.72 8.59 12.85
CA GLU A 133 -15.80 9.57 13.03
C GLU A 133 -16.33 10.18 11.73
N ILE A 134 -15.67 9.95 10.62
CA ILE A 134 -16.08 10.55 9.33
C ILE A 134 -16.91 9.60 8.46
#